data_6303f8d5af50e1ad7c341bf97d76e7c2
#
_entry.id   6303f8d5af50e1ad7c341bf97d76e7c2
#
_cell.length_a   1.000
_cell.length_b   1.000
_cell.length_c   1.000
_cell.angle_alpha   90.00
_cell.angle_beta   90.00
_cell.angle_gamma   90.00
#
_symmetry.space_group_name_H-M   'P 1'
#
loop_
_entity.id
_entity.type
_entity.pdbx_description
1 polymer ?
#
loop_
_entity_poly.entity_id
_entity_poly.type
_entity_poly.pdbx_seq_one_letter_code
_entity_poly.pdbx_strand_id
1 'polypeptide(L)'
;MNSQKNIYKTWCGGSIILTEGVSNHLEAHSGILDLISEIASRVILPTNGSRLASQISLGRVVGQSSLINTKKIGLSETAWFAVRKNRMKASRVVPDAGPADTDLVSIVANPIEKDSYELVTAWFGGMAPKEPWDQDLADAPSAYEDSINFWCSHALVHDLAVMDEPFRSTWEKVL
;
A
#
# COMPACT_ATOMS: atom_id res chain seq x y z
N MET A 1 -24.50 -14.82 -15.45
CA MET A 1 -24.67 -13.89 -14.29
C MET A 1 -23.99 -12.60 -14.63
N ASN A 2 -24.76 -11.50 -14.80
CA ASN A 2 -24.15 -10.17 -14.99
C ASN A 2 -23.63 -9.71 -13.62
N SER A 3 -22.32 -9.78 -13.42
CA SER A 3 -21.66 -9.18 -12.26
C SER A 3 -21.91 -7.67 -12.31
N GLN A 4 -22.48 -7.12 -11.26
CA GLN A 4 -22.76 -5.70 -11.15
C GLN A 4 -21.41 -4.95 -11.12
N LYS A 5 -21.19 -4.06 -12.08
CA LYS A 5 -19.98 -3.22 -12.17
C LYS A 5 -20.38 -1.79 -11.88
N ASN A 6 -19.71 -1.18 -10.89
CA ASN A 6 -19.84 0.24 -10.63
C ASN A 6 -18.72 1.00 -11.37
N ILE A 7 -19.08 2.05 -12.10
CA ILE A 7 -18.15 2.83 -12.93
C ILE A 7 -18.06 4.24 -12.36
N TYR A 8 -16.85 4.63 -12.00
CA TYR A 8 -16.53 5.95 -11.46
C TYR A 8 -15.71 6.74 -12.47
N LYS A 9 -16.13 7.95 -12.80
CA LYS A 9 -15.44 8.81 -13.76
C LYS A 9 -14.25 9.51 -13.10
N THR A 10 -13.14 9.57 -13.83
CA THR A 10 -11.99 10.37 -13.46
C THR A 10 -12.14 11.79 -14.01
N TRP A 11 -11.44 12.75 -13.39
CA TRP A 11 -11.48 14.14 -13.85
C TRP A 11 -10.93 14.32 -15.29
N CYS A 12 -10.06 13.43 -15.75
CA CYS A 12 -9.48 13.46 -17.10
C CYS A 12 -10.33 12.69 -18.14
N GLY A 13 -11.56 12.28 -17.80
CA GLY A 13 -12.51 11.65 -18.72
C GLY A 13 -12.44 10.13 -18.82
N GLY A 14 -11.50 9.50 -18.13
CA GLY A 14 -11.43 8.03 -18.03
C GLY A 14 -12.35 7.44 -16.96
N SER A 15 -12.14 6.17 -16.63
CA SER A 15 -12.99 5.42 -15.69
C SER A 15 -12.20 4.49 -14.78
N ILE A 16 -12.62 4.41 -13.53
CA ILE A 16 -12.26 3.33 -12.61
C ILE A 16 -13.49 2.43 -12.44
N ILE A 17 -13.31 1.15 -12.66
CA ILE A 17 -14.36 0.14 -12.60
C ILE A 17 -14.16 -0.70 -11.33
N LEU A 18 -15.20 -0.76 -10.51
CA LEU A 18 -15.25 -1.59 -9.31
C LEU A 18 -16.12 -2.80 -9.60
N THR A 19 -15.53 -3.99 -9.54
CA THR A 19 -16.26 -5.27 -9.66
C THR A 19 -16.76 -5.72 -8.30
N GLU A 20 -17.77 -6.57 -8.29
CA GLU A 20 -18.35 -7.15 -7.07
C GLU A 20 -17.29 -7.85 -6.20
N GLY A 21 -16.36 -8.62 -6.83
CA GLY A 21 -15.30 -9.30 -6.10
C GLY A 21 -14.34 -8.34 -5.38
N VAL A 22 -14.01 -7.21 -6.00
CA VAL A 22 -13.17 -6.17 -5.39
C VAL A 22 -13.96 -5.39 -4.34
N SER A 23 -15.26 -5.13 -4.56
CA SER A 23 -16.14 -4.51 -3.56
C SER A 23 -16.13 -5.30 -2.26
N ASN A 24 -16.39 -6.60 -2.34
CA ASN A 24 -16.40 -7.50 -1.18
C ASN A 24 -15.04 -7.55 -0.45
N HIS A 25 -13.92 -7.48 -1.21
CA HIS A 25 -12.58 -7.37 -0.62
C HIS A 25 -12.40 -6.04 0.13
N LEU A 26 -12.86 -4.93 -0.45
CA LEU A 26 -12.71 -3.60 0.16
C LEU A 26 -13.66 -3.35 1.33
N GLU A 27 -14.76 -4.08 1.46
CA GLU A 27 -15.63 -4.02 2.65
C GLU A 27 -14.88 -4.37 3.94
N ALA A 28 -13.84 -5.21 3.85
CA ALA A 28 -12.94 -5.48 4.97
C ALA A 28 -12.11 -4.24 5.39
N HIS A 29 -11.99 -3.23 4.51
CA HIS A 29 -11.31 -1.96 4.77
C HIS A 29 -12.37 -0.88 5.03
N SER A 30 -12.86 -0.83 6.27
CA SER A 30 -13.96 0.06 6.70
C SER A 30 -13.85 1.48 6.14
N GLY A 31 -14.88 1.92 5.41
CA GLY A 31 -15.05 3.30 4.93
C GLY A 31 -14.39 3.64 3.59
N ILE A 32 -13.59 2.75 3.00
CA ILE A 32 -12.89 3.09 1.73
C ILE A 32 -13.85 3.13 0.54
N LEU A 33 -14.88 2.29 0.55
CA LEU A 33 -15.88 2.23 -0.53
C LEU A 33 -16.67 3.54 -0.65
N ASP A 34 -16.94 4.21 0.47
CA ASP A 34 -17.66 5.49 0.50
C ASP A 34 -16.85 6.61 -0.16
N LEU A 35 -15.54 6.45 -0.26
CA LEU A 35 -14.61 7.42 -0.83
C LEU A 35 -14.25 7.13 -2.30
N ILE A 36 -14.64 5.99 -2.87
CA ILE A 36 -14.19 5.59 -4.23
C ILE A 36 -14.55 6.64 -5.29
N SER A 37 -15.72 7.26 -5.20
CA SER A 37 -16.10 8.31 -6.14
C SER A 37 -15.20 9.54 -6.05
N GLU A 38 -14.87 9.98 -4.84
CA GLU A 38 -13.97 11.11 -4.61
C GLU A 38 -12.54 10.77 -5.03
N ILE A 39 -12.06 9.57 -4.71
CA ILE A 39 -10.75 9.06 -5.10
C ILE A 39 -10.65 9.05 -6.64
N ALA A 40 -11.60 8.44 -7.32
CA ALA A 40 -11.62 8.37 -8.79
C ALA A 40 -11.58 9.76 -9.42
N SER A 41 -12.31 10.72 -8.86
CA SER A 41 -12.32 12.11 -9.37
C SER A 41 -10.96 12.81 -9.29
N ARG A 42 -10.02 12.33 -8.49
CA ARG A 42 -8.68 12.91 -8.31
C ARG A 42 -7.56 12.09 -8.99
N VAL A 43 -7.88 10.91 -9.51
CA VAL A 43 -6.91 10.03 -10.15
C VAL A 43 -6.44 10.61 -11.47
N ILE A 44 -5.12 10.56 -11.68
CA ILE A 44 -4.49 10.80 -12.98
C ILE A 44 -4.15 9.43 -13.58
N LEU A 45 -4.78 9.11 -14.70
CA LEU A 45 -4.54 7.86 -15.38
C LEU A 45 -3.19 7.88 -16.12
N PRO A 46 -2.45 6.77 -16.15
CA PRO A 46 -1.23 6.65 -16.94
C PRO A 46 -1.51 6.79 -18.42
N THR A 47 -0.78 7.66 -19.12
CA THR A 47 -0.95 7.92 -20.55
C THR A 47 -0.47 6.78 -21.45
N ASN A 48 0.40 5.91 -20.91
CA ASN A 48 0.99 4.78 -21.63
C ASN A 48 0.22 3.46 -21.45
N GLY A 49 -0.95 3.48 -20.79
CA GLY A 49 -1.74 2.28 -20.51
C GLY A 49 -1.10 1.32 -19.52
N SER A 50 -0.10 1.76 -18.75
CA SER A 50 0.48 0.93 -17.69
C SER A 50 -0.47 0.77 -16.51
N ARG A 51 -0.15 -0.16 -15.61
CA ARG A 51 -0.84 -0.33 -14.34
C ARG A 51 -0.87 1.00 -13.57
N LEU A 52 -2.03 1.38 -13.07
CA LEU A 52 -2.19 2.50 -12.17
C LEU A 52 -1.76 2.10 -10.75
N ALA A 53 -0.84 2.84 -10.18
CA ALA A 53 -0.52 2.80 -8.77
C ALA A 53 -0.35 4.26 -8.31
N SER A 54 -1.24 4.75 -7.46
CA SER A 54 -1.30 6.17 -7.12
C SER A 54 -1.66 6.39 -5.67
N GLN A 55 -1.05 7.42 -5.08
CA GLN A 55 -1.39 7.95 -3.76
C GLN A 55 -2.13 9.28 -3.94
N ILE A 56 -3.24 9.43 -3.25
CA ILE A 56 -4.13 10.59 -3.36
C ILE A 56 -4.36 11.16 -1.98
N SER A 57 -3.99 12.43 -1.76
CA SER A 57 -4.39 13.16 -0.57
C SER A 57 -5.81 13.69 -0.73
N LEU A 58 -6.67 13.44 0.25
CA LEU A 58 -8.02 13.97 0.30
C LEU A 58 -8.09 15.29 1.09
N GLY A 59 -6.97 15.74 1.69
CA GLY A 59 -6.86 17.00 2.40
C GLY A 59 -7.58 17.04 3.77
N ARG A 60 -8.03 15.89 4.25
CA ARG A 60 -8.63 15.69 5.57
C ARG A 60 -8.35 14.27 6.03
N VAL A 61 -8.32 14.04 7.33
CA VAL A 61 -8.23 12.68 7.88
C VAL A 61 -9.40 11.84 7.36
N VAL A 62 -9.10 10.70 6.75
CA VAL A 62 -10.08 9.80 6.13
C VAL A 62 -10.01 8.38 6.67
N GLY A 63 -8.94 8.03 7.35
CA GLY A 63 -8.75 6.71 7.92
C GLY A 63 -7.44 6.61 8.67
N GLN A 64 -7.00 5.38 8.91
CA GLN A 64 -5.78 5.08 9.62
C GLN A 64 -4.85 4.20 8.77
N SER A 65 -3.55 4.50 8.82
CA SER A 65 -2.50 3.78 8.13
C SER A 65 -1.72 2.91 9.11
N SER A 66 -1.53 1.64 8.75
CA SER A 66 -0.58 0.76 9.45
C SER A 66 0.88 1.07 9.10
N LEU A 67 1.14 1.80 8.02
CA LEU A 67 2.47 2.28 7.67
C LEU A 67 2.72 3.60 8.37
N ILE A 68 3.66 3.62 9.31
CA ILE A 68 3.98 4.80 10.12
C ILE A 68 5.41 5.26 9.87
N ASN A 69 5.62 6.57 9.89
CA ASN A 69 6.96 7.15 9.88
C ASN A 69 7.55 7.04 11.29
N THR A 70 8.72 6.44 11.39
CA THR A 70 9.50 6.36 12.62
C THR A 70 10.74 7.25 12.46
N LYS A 71 11.47 7.53 13.55
CA LYS A 71 12.77 8.15 13.42
C LYS A 71 13.68 7.23 12.61
N LYS A 72 14.47 7.82 11.71
CA LYS A 72 15.48 7.07 10.94
C LYS A 72 16.45 6.41 11.92
N ILE A 73 16.65 5.11 11.76
CA ILE A 73 17.64 4.32 12.48
C ILE A 73 18.73 3.83 11.51
N GLY A 74 19.94 3.66 12.01
CA GLY A 74 21.03 3.05 11.25
C GLY A 74 20.77 1.57 11.00
N LEU A 75 21.41 0.99 9.99
CA LEU A 75 21.31 -0.44 9.66
C LEU A 75 21.80 -1.37 10.79
N SER A 76 22.73 -0.88 11.63
CA SER A 76 23.25 -1.60 12.78
C SER A 76 22.34 -1.58 14.01
N GLU A 77 21.36 -0.69 14.03
CA GLU A 77 20.47 -0.60 15.17
C GLU A 77 19.48 -1.76 15.22
N THR A 78 19.21 -2.22 16.43
CA THR A 78 18.20 -3.24 16.67
C THR A 78 16.81 -2.68 16.41
N ALA A 79 16.04 -3.41 15.63
CA ALA A 79 14.66 -3.09 15.31
C ALA A 79 13.77 -4.33 15.49
N TRP A 80 12.48 -4.13 15.48
CA TRP A 80 11.50 -5.19 15.46
C TRP A 80 11.17 -5.57 14.02
N PHE A 81 11.03 -6.88 13.79
CA PHE A 81 10.62 -7.46 12.52
C PHE A 81 9.54 -8.52 12.77
N ALA A 82 8.70 -8.76 11.77
CA ALA A 82 7.74 -9.84 11.77
C ALA A 82 7.60 -10.44 10.38
N VAL A 83 7.50 -11.77 10.30
CA VAL A 83 7.22 -12.47 9.05
C VAL A 83 5.75 -12.28 8.71
N ARG A 84 5.45 -11.84 7.51
CA ARG A 84 4.07 -11.86 7.01
C ARG A 84 3.73 -13.30 6.62
N LYS A 85 2.55 -13.79 7.03
CA LYS A 85 2.12 -15.19 6.87
C LYS A 85 2.28 -15.79 5.46
N ASN A 86 2.37 -14.97 4.44
CA ASN A 86 2.52 -15.40 3.05
C ASN A 86 3.86 -14.99 2.42
N ARG A 87 4.88 -14.62 3.23
CA ARG A 87 6.18 -14.15 2.72
C ARG A 87 7.34 -14.94 3.34
N MET A 88 8.42 -15.05 2.58
CA MET A 88 9.65 -15.72 3.03
C MET A 88 10.52 -14.87 3.96
N LYS A 89 10.30 -13.56 3.97
CA LYS A 89 11.12 -12.57 4.71
C LYS A 89 10.25 -11.64 5.56
N ALA A 90 10.86 -11.10 6.60
CA ALA A 90 10.19 -10.25 7.56
C ALA A 90 10.03 -8.80 7.08
N SER A 91 8.95 -8.13 7.47
CA SER A 91 8.83 -6.67 7.38
C SER A 91 9.26 -6.03 8.70
N ARG A 92 9.80 -4.81 8.63
CA ARG A 92 10.05 -4.01 9.82
C ARG A 92 8.71 -3.61 10.45
N VAL A 93 8.59 -3.80 11.76
CA VAL A 93 7.35 -3.54 12.50
C VAL A 93 7.57 -2.71 13.76
N VAL A 94 6.52 -2.14 14.27
CA VAL A 94 6.45 -1.54 15.62
C VAL A 94 5.35 -2.26 16.39
N PRO A 95 5.70 -3.04 17.44
CA PRO A 95 4.73 -3.88 18.15
C PRO A 95 3.76 -3.11 19.04
N ASP A 96 4.21 -1.95 19.58
CA ASP A 96 3.48 -1.23 20.64
C ASP A 96 2.90 0.11 20.15
N ALA A 97 2.78 0.30 18.83
CA ALA A 97 2.21 1.50 18.24
C ALA A 97 0.82 1.23 17.67
N GLY A 98 -0.07 2.20 17.79
CA GLY A 98 -1.31 2.21 17.03
C GLY A 98 -1.11 2.75 15.60
N PRO A 99 -2.06 2.49 14.71
CA PRO A 99 -2.05 3.09 13.37
C PRO A 99 -2.14 4.62 13.46
N ALA A 100 -1.59 5.30 12.47
CA ALA A 100 -1.60 6.77 12.40
C ALA A 100 -2.76 7.27 11.53
N ASP A 101 -3.39 8.37 11.95
CA ASP A 101 -4.36 9.06 11.12
C ASP A 101 -3.73 9.50 9.80
N THR A 102 -4.50 9.38 8.72
CA THR A 102 -4.02 9.71 7.38
C THR A 102 -5.08 10.40 6.53
N ASP A 103 -4.62 11.31 5.68
CA ASP A 103 -5.41 11.90 4.59
C ASP A 103 -5.14 11.22 3.24
N LEU A 104 -4.21 10.25 3.23
CA LEU A 104 -3.79 9.54 2.03
C LEU A 104 -4.64 8.29 1.78
N VAL A 105 -4.99 8.09 0.52
CA VAL A 105 -5.53 6.82 0.01
C VAL A 105 -4.61 6.35 -1.12
N SER A 106 -4.23 5.10 -1.06
CA SER A 106 -3.49 4.43 -2.12
C SER A 106 -4.43 3.53 -2.91
N ILE A 107 -4.30 3.56 -4.25
CA ILE A 107 -5.07 2.69 -5.14
C ILE A 107 -4.17 1.99 -6.13
N VAL A 108 -4.57 0.80 -6.52
CA VAL A 108 -3.96 0.03 -7.60
C VAL A 108 -5.07 -0.45 -8.54
N ALA A 109 -4.89 -0.20 -9.85
CA ALA A 109 -5.83 -0.65 -10.87
C ALA A 109 -5.10 -1.13 -12.12
N ASN A 110 -5.67 -2.13 -12.79
CA ASN A 110 -5.14 -2.67 -14.04
C ASN A 110 -5.87 -2.04 -15.23
N PRO A 111 -5.17 -1.72 -16.32
CA PRO A 111 -5.81 -1.28 -17.54
C PRO A 111 -6.62 -2.44 -18.15
N ILE A 112 -7.83 -2.15 -18.63
CA ILE A 112 -8.67 -3.10 -19.37
C ILE A 112 -8.92 -2.65 -20.79
N GLU A 113 -9.03 -1.35 -21.01
CA GLU A 113 -9.13 -0.71 -22.30
C GLU A 113 -8.62 0.72 -22.22
N LYS A 114 -8.64 1.45 -23.33
CA LYS A 114 -8.18 2.84 -23.36
C LYS A 114 -8.95 3.66 -22.32
N ASP A 115 -8.21 4.34 -21.44
CA ASP A 115 -8.71 5.22 -20.39
C ASP A 115 -9.69 4.55 -19.39
N SER A 116 -9.72 3.19 -19.34
CA SER A 116 -10.55 2.42 -18.43
C SER A 116 -9.70 1.44 -17.62
N TYR A 117 -9.84 1.47 -16.33
CA TYR A 117 -9.06 0.70 -15.37
C TYR A 117 -9.95 -0.06 -14.41
N GLU A 118 -9.68 -1.34 -14.20
CA GLU A 118 -10.33 -2.14 -13.17
C GLU A 118 -9.56 -2.01 -11.86
N LEU A 119 -10.25 -1.58 -10.79
CA LEU A 119 -9.67 -1.49 -9.46
C LEU A 119 -9.25 -2.88 -8.99
N VAL A 120 -8.04 -2.98 -8.46
CA VAL A 120 -7.51 -4.21 -7.83
C VAL A 120 -7.62 -4.13 -6.32
N THR A 121 -7.20 -3.00 -5.75
CA THR A 121 -7.26 -2.74 -4.32
C THR A 121 -7.12 -1.26 -4.01
N ALA A 122 -7.56 -0.87 -2.82
CA ALA A 122 -7.32 0.44 -2.23
C ALA A 122 -7.13 0.29 -0.71
N TRP A 123 -6.38 1.21 -0.10
CA TRP A 123 -6.18 1.23 1.34
C TRP A 123 -5.86 2.64 1.83
N PHE A 124 -6.06 2.87 3.13
CA PHE A 124 -5.66 4.11 3.79
C PHE A 124 -4.15 4.14 4.04
N GLY A 125 -3.53 5.26 3.74
CA GLY A 125 -2.11 5.49 3.91
C GLY A 125 -1.31 5.46 2.61
N GLY A 126 0.00 5.68 2.76
CA GLY A 126 0.94 5.73 1.65
C GLY A 126 1.30 4.36 1.09
N MET A 127 1.92 4.36 -0.08
CA MET A 127 2.56 3.18 -0.66
C MET A 127 3.95 3.02 -0.05
N ALA A 128 4.25 1.80 0.42
CA ALA A 128 5.61 1.42 0.74
C ALA A 128 6.30 0.84 -0.50
N PRO A 129 7.59 1.10 -0.72
CA PRO A 129 8.38 0.32 -1.66
C PRO A 129 8.45 -1.13 -1.18
N LYS A 130 8.85 -2.02 -2.09
CA LYS A 130 9.16 -3.40 -1.72
C LYS A 130 10.22 -3.43 -0.63
N GLU A 131 10.17 -4.43 0.24
CA GLU A 131 11.20 -4.61 1.26
C GLU A 131 12.55 -4.95 0.60
N PRO A 132 13.69 -4.61 1.23
CA PRO A 132 15.03 -4.74 0.59
C PRO A 132 15.39 -6.15 0.14
N TRP A 133 14.78 -7.18 0.71
CA TRP A 133 14.97 -8.59 0.34
C TRP A 133 13.99 -9.10 -0.72
N ASP A 134 13.16 -8.23 -1.30
CA ASP A 134 12.29 -8.63 -2.41
C ASP A 134 13.15 -8.97 -3.63
N GLN A 135 12.88 -10.12 -4.26
CA GLN A 135 13.66 -10.62 -5.39
C GLN A 135 13.68 -9.66 -6.58
N ASP A 136 12.63 -8.87 -6.76
CA ASP A 136 12.55 -7.89 -7.85
C ASP A 136 13.54 -6.72 -7.68
N LEU A 137 14.16 -6.60 -6.51
CA LEU A 137 15.19 -5.58 -6.24
C LEU A 137 16.62 -6.09 -6.50
N ALA A 138 16.80 -7.39 -6.76
CA ALA A 138 18.13 -8.00 -6.95
C ALA A 138 18.92 -7.36 -8.09
N ASP A 139 18.24 -6.98 -9.17
CA ASP A 139 18.85 -6.36 -10.35
C ASP A 139 18.55 -4.86 -10.47
N ALA A 140 18.12 -4.22 -9.39
CA ALA A 140 17.72 -2.82 -9.35
C ALA A 140 18.40 -2.05 -8.20
N PRO A 141 19.73 -1.77 -8.26
CA PRO A 141 20.49 -1.21 -7.14
C PRO A 141 19.91 0.10 -6.57
N SER A 142 19.45 1.00 -7.42
CA SER A 142 18.84 2.26 -6.99
C SER A 142 17.54 2.03 -6.21
N ALA A 143 16.68 1.14 -6.70
CA ALA A 143 15.44 0.80 -6.01
C ALA A 143 15.70 0.06 -4.69
N TYR A 144 16.76 -0.73 -4.62
CA TYR A 144 17.20 -1.37 -3.39
C TYR A 144 17.66 -0.34 -2.35
N GLU A 145 18.45 0.64 -2.76
CA GLU A 145 18.94 1.72 -1.89
C GLU A 145 17.77 2.60 -1.38
N ASP A 146 16.82 2.93 -2.26
CA ASP A 146 15.59 3.64 -1.90
C ASP A 146 14.75 2.84 -0.91
N SER A 147 14.65 1.53 -1.10
CA SER A 147 13.94 0.62 -0.19
C SER A 147 14.56 0.64 1.21
N ILE A 148 15.89 0.47 1.33
CA ILE A 148 16.57 0.53 2.63
C ILE A 148 16.34 1.88 3.30
N ASN A 149 16.54 2.98 2.58
CA ASN A 149 16.36 4.33 3.11
C ASN A 149 14.93 4.56 3.61
N PHE A 150 13.94 4.05 2.87
CA PHE A 150 12.55 4.12 3.27
C PHE A 150 12.30 3.34 4.55
N TRP A 151 12.64 2.06 4.57
CA TRP A 151 12.36 1.17 5.70
C TRP A 151 13.19 1.49 6.96
N CYS A 152 14.34 2.16 6.83
CA CYS A 152 15.05 2.73 7.98
C CYS A 152 14.26 3.82 8.70
N SER A 153 13.33 4.47 8.01
CA SER A 153 12.51 5.56 8.58
C SER A 153 11.03 5.22 8.72
N HIS A 154 10.60 4.04 8.25
CA HIS A 154 9.22 3.59 8.30
C HIS A 154 9.11 2.18 8.86
N ALA A 155 7.96 1.86 9.42
CA ALA A 155 7.62 0.53 9.90
C ALA A 155 6.12 0.30 9.75
N LEU A 156 5.72 -0.96 9.73
CA LEU A 156 4.32 -1.34 9.84
C LEU A 156 3.94 -1.49 11.31
N VAL A 157 2.75 -1.09 11.67
CA VAL A 157 2.16 -1.49 12.95
C VAL A 157 2.01 -3.01 12.94
N HIS A 158 2.49 -3.66 14.00
CA HIS A 158 2.37 -5.11 14.11
C HIS A 158 0.90 -5.54 14.26
N ASP A 159 0.49 -6.51 13.46
CA ASP A 159 -0.86 -7.10 13.49
C ASP A 159 -0.77 -8.63 13.42
N LEU A 160 -1.10 -9.30 14.52
CA LEU A 160 -1.13 -10.76 14.61
C LEU A 160 -2.09 -11.45 13.63
N ALA A 161 -3.09 -10.73 13.09
CA ALA A 161 -3.99 -11.32 12.11
C ALA A 161 -3.28 -11.66 10.79
N VAL A 162 -2.26 -10.88 10.42
CA VAL A 162 -1.55 -10.98 9.13
C VAL A 162 -0.04 -11.20 9.27
N MET A 163 0.49 -11.18 10.48
CA MET A 163 1.91 -11.33 10.79
C MET A 163 2.11 -12.36 11.89
N ASP A 164 3.29 -12.97 11.91
CA ASP A 164 3.75 -13.82 13.02
C ASP A 164 4.21 -12.94 14.19
N GLU A 165 4.54 -13.57 15.32
CA GLU A 165 5.07 -12.88 16.49
C GLU A 165 6.31 -12.03 16.12
N PRO A 166 6.41 -10.80 16.63
CA PRO A 166 7.53 -9.93 16.31
C PRO A 166 8.80 -10.40 17.03
N PHE A 167 9.93 -10.26 16.38
CA PHE A 167 11.24 -10.55 16.93
C PHE A 167 12.20 -9.39 16.76
N ARG A 168 13.17 -9.26 17.66
CA ARG A 168 14.21 -8.24 17.56
C ARG A 168 15.39 -8.77 16.76
N SER A 169 15.88 -7.96 15.84
CA SER A 169 17.07 -8.25 15.04
C SER A 169 17.79 -6.97 14.63
N THR A 170 18.95 -7.12 14.04
CA THR A 170 19.65 -6.04 13.32
C THR A 170 19.37 -6.16 11.83
N TRP A 171 19.51 -5.07 11.10
CA TRP A 171 19.36 -5.07 9.64
C TRP A 171 20.28 -6.07 8.95
N GLU A 172 21.54 -6.18 9.41
CA GLU A 172 22.52 -7.12 8.85
C GLU A 172 22.09 -8.59 8.91
N LYS A 173 21.24 -8.94 9.89
CA LYS A 173 20.74 -10.31 10.04
C LYS A 173 19.46 -10.57 9.25
N VAL A 174 18.76 -9.53 8.85
CA VAL A 174 17.50 -9.62 8.12
C VAL A 174 17.73 -9.45 6.61
N LEU A 175 18.67 -8.63 6.21
CA LEU A 175 19.15 -8.49 4.82
C LEU A 175 19.99 -9.69 4.40
#